data_64bb7630fa2d243351584e032fc1c4a5
#
_entry.id   64bb7630fa2d243351584e032fc1c4a5
#
_cell.length_a   1.000
_cell.length_b   1.000
_cell.length_c   1.000
_cell.angle_alpha   90.00
_cell.angle_beta   90.00
_cell.angle_gamma   90.00
#
_symmetry.space_group_name_H-M   'P 1'
#
loop_
_entity.id
_entity.type
_entity.pdbx_description
1 polymer ?
#
loop_
_entity_poly.entity_id
_entity_poly.type
_entity_poly.pdbx_seq_one_letter_code
_entity_poly.pdbx_strand_id
1 'polypeptide(L)'
;MTIIDLTADNTRAVEQVATLLVDGFRDTGSEDWTNLEDALSEVRESFQPGRISRVAVDETGNVQGWIGGIEEYTGHVWELHPLVVRQDCQRQGVGRALVLDLEEQVAQRGATTIMLGTDDENSRTSVGGIDLYPDVLGKLRVLQNLRQHPFEFYQKVGFEIVGLVPDANGFGKPDIWMAKRVGKPEESV
;
A
#
# COMPACT_ATOMS: atom_id res chain seq x y z
N MET A 1 -12.15 17.38 0.49
CA MET A 1 -10.90 16.59 0.46
C MET A 1 -10.12 16.96 -0.79
N THR A 2 -8.83 17.23 -0.65
CA THR A 2 -7.88 17.51 -1.74
C THR A 2 -6.67 16.60 -1.56
N ILE A 3 -6.10 16.10 -2.66
CA ILE A 3 -4.84 15.31 -2.61
C ILE A 3 -3.72 16.23 -3.10
N ILE A 4 -2.65 16.29 -2.32
CA ILE A 4 -1.48 17.15 -2.57
C ILE A 4 -0.19 16.38 -2.34
N ASP A 5 0.93 16.90 -2.82
CA ASP A 5 2.26 16.37 -2.45
C ASP A 5 2.49 16.55 -0.95
N LEU A 6 2.96 15.49 -0.30
CA LEU A 6 3.56 15.62 1.03
C LEU A 6 5.02 16.03 0.84
N THR A 7 5.41 17.15 1.42
CA THR A 7 6.76 17.70 1.28
C THR A 7 7.44 17.84 2.65
N ALA A 8 8.76 17.76 2.68
CA ALA A 8 9.54 17.79 3.93
C ALA A 8 9.40 19.08 4.74
N ASP A 9 9.06 20.20 4.11
CA ASP A 9 8.82 21.50 4.75
C ASP A 9 7.43 21.62 5.38
N ASN A 10 6.48 20.76 5.01
CA ASN A 10 5.17 20.68 5.67
C ASN A 10 5.24 19.83 6.94
N THR A 11 5.97 20.32 7.95
CA THR A 11 6.24 19.59 9.20
C THR A 11 4.97 19.13 9.91
N ARG A 12 3.89 19.94 9.87
CA ARG A 12 2.60 19.59 10.46
C ARG A 12 1.99 18.34 9.79
N ALA A 13 2.00 18.27 8.46
CA ALA A 13 1.46 17.11 7.75
C ALA A 13 2.35 15.87 7.95
N VAL A 14 3.68 16.04 7.98
CA VAL A 14 4.64 14.97 8.28
C VAL A 14 4.36 14.31 9.63
N GLU A 15 4.17 15.11 10.69
CA GLU A 15 3.85 14.60 12.04
C GLU A 15 2.49 13.89 12.07
N GLN A 16 1.48 14.42 11.37
CA GLN A 16 0.17 13.78 11.28
C GLN A 16 0.23 12.46 10.53
N VAL A 17 1.00 12.37 9.42
CA VAL A 17 1.19 11.12 8.67
C VAL A 17 1.91 10.08 9.52
N ALA A 18 2.99 10.45 10.23
CA ALA A 18 3.69 9.53 11.12
C ALA A 18 2.77 8.99 12.23
N THR A 19 1.96 9.86 12.83
CA THR A 19 0.96 9.43 13.83
C THR A 19 -0.07 8.48 13.20
N LEU A 20 -0.51 8.79 11.97
CA LEU A 20 -1.46 7.98 11.24
C LEU A 20 -0.91 6.59 10.89
N LEU A 21 0.38 6.46 10.58
CA LEU A 21 1.05 5.17 10.39
C LEU A 21 1.00 4.33 11.67
N VAL A 22 1.46 4.87 12.79
CA VAL A 22 1.44 4.16 14.08
C VAL A 22 0.03 3.68 14.43
N ASP A 23 -0.97 4.56 14.27
CA ASP A 23 -2.35 4.21 14.60
C ASP A 23 -2.97 3.21 13.61
N GLY A 24 -2.66 3.35 12.33
CA GLY A 24 -3.24 2.52 11.26
C GLY A 24 -2.71 1.09 11.23
N PHE A 25 -1.46 0.87 11.68
CA PHE A 25 -0.81 -0.43 11.67
C PHE A 25 -0.77 -1.12 13.05
N ARG A 26 -1.23 -0.47 14.11
CA ARG A 26 -1.22 -0.99 15.49
C ARG A 26 -1.80 -2.39 15.65
N ASP A 27 -2.90 -2.69 14.96
CA ASP A 27 -3.64 -3.94 15.10
C ASP A 27 -3.47 -4.88 13.89
N THR A 28 -2.49 -4.62 13.03
CA THR A 28 -2.26 -5.46 11.83
C THR A 28 -1.45 -6.71 12.12
N GLY A 29 -0.71 -6.74 13.22
CA GLY A 29 0.27 -7.77 13.56
C GLY A 29 1.66 -7.47 13.04
N SER A 30 1.82 -6.39 12.24
CA SER A 30 3.13 -5.93 11.78
C SER A 30 3.96 -5.38 12.93
N GLU A 31 5.26 -5.64 12.90
CA GLU A 31 6.24 -5.02 13.79
C GLU A 31 6.73 -3.66 13.23
N ASP A 32 6.28 -3.27 12.03
CA ASP A 32 6.62 -2.01 11.41
C ASP A 32 5.90 -0.84 12.10
N TRP A 33 6.55 0.29 12.16
CA TRP A 33 6.02 1.57 12.66
C TRP A 33 5.35 1.49 14.05
N THR A 34 5.91 0.67 14.95
CA THR A 34 5.38 0.50 16.32
C THR A 34 5.52 1.74 17.19
N ASN A 35 6.33 2.70 16.75
CA ASN A 35 6.58 3.96 17.42
C ASN A 35 6.70 5.14 16.43
N LEU A 36 6.65 6.36 16.96
CA LEU A 36 6.66 7.57 16.16
C LEU A 36 8.00 7.81 15.43
N GLU A 37 9.12 7.34 16.00
CA GLU A 37 10.45 7.53 15.40
C GLU A 37 10.59 6.74 14.10
N ASP A 38 10.20 5.47 14.13
CA ASP A 38 10.20 4.60 12.95
C ASP A 38 9.24 5.13 11.87
N ALA A 39 8.03 5.55 12.28
CA ALA A 39 7.06 6.14 11.37
C ALA A 39 7.55 7.46 10.75
N LEU A 40 8.23 8.32 11.51
CA LEU A 40 8.86 9.54 10.98
C LEU A 40 10.00 9.22 10.01
N SER A 41 10.76 8.14 10.26
CA SER A 41 11.80 7.68 9.34
C SER A 41 11.20 7.29 8.00
N GLU A 42 10.15 6.48 8.00
CA GLU A 42 9.42 6.07 6.78
C GLU A 42 8.90 7.29 5.99
N VAL A 43 8.24 8.23 6.67
CA VAL A 43 7.77 9.45 6.00
C VAL A 43 8.93 10.25 5.39
N ARG A 44 10.08 10.34 6.05
CA ARG A 44 11.25 11.05 5.51
C ARG A 44 11.87 10.30 4.31
N GLU A 45 11.85 8.98 4.31
CA GLU A 45 12.30 8.17 3.19
C GLU A 45 11.43 8.38 1.95
N SER A 46 10.14 8.67 2.12
CA SER A 46 9.24 8.96 1.01
C SER A 46 9.59 10.24 0.22
N PHE A 47 10.53 11.06 0.71
CA PHE A 47 11.04 12.26 0.01
C PHE A 47 12.29 12.01 -0.82
N GLN A 48 12.81 10.78 -0.83
CA GLN A 48 14.01 10.44 -1.60
C GLN A 48 13.71 10.37 -3.11
N PRO A 49 14.73 10.50 -3.99
CA PRO A 49 14.57 10.25 -5.42
C PRO A 49 13.95 8.88 -5.69
N GLY A 50 13.11 8.78 -6.73
CA GLY A 50 12.39 7.54 -7.04
C GLY A 50 11.20 7.25 -6.10
N ARG A 51 10.75 8.24 -5.35
CA ARG A 51 9.60 8.12 -4.45
C ARG A 51 8.49 9.09 -4.84
N ILE A 52 7.26 8.72 -4.53
CA ILE A 52 6.08 9.56 -4.58
C ILE A 52 5.47 9.58 -3.19
N SER A 53 5.11 10.76 -2.70
CA SER A 53 4.47 10.92 -1.40
C SER A 53 3.25 11.82 -1.54
N ARG A 54 2.04 11.26 -1.36
CA ARG A 54 0.78 11.97 -1.58
C ARG A 54 -0.11 11.90 -0.35
N VAL A 55 -0.71 13.02 0.02
CA VAL A 55 -1.53 13.13 1.23
C VAL A 55 -2.91 13.71 0.89
N ALA A 56 -3.96 13.05 1.40
CA ALA A 56 -5.33 13.57 1.36
C ALA A 56 -5.56 14.46 2.58
N VAL A 57 -6.00 15.70 2.35
CA VAL A 57 -6.28 16.67 3.42
C VAL A 57 -7.72 17.19 3.33
N ASP A 58 -8.28 17.56 4.48
CA ASP A 58 -9.56 18.26 4.56
C ASP A 58 -9.40 19.77 4.29
N GLU A 59 -10.50 20.53 4.36
CA GLU A 59 -10.52 21.98 4.13
C GLU A 59 -9.70 22.77 5.16
N THR A 60 -9.39 22.18 6.30
CA THR A 60 -8.59 22.81 7.37
C THR A 60 -7.12 22.35 7.35
N GLY A 61 -6.75 21.52 6.35
CA GLY A 61 -5.40 20.98 6.18
C GLY A 61 -5.07 19.80 7.12
N ASN A 62 -6.07 19.15 7.71
CA ASN A 62 -5.83 17.94 8.50
C ASN A 62 -5.73 16.72 7.58
N VAL A 63 -4.76 15.85 7.85
CA VAL A 63 -4.52 14.64 7.09
C VAL A 63 -5.65 13.63 7.32
N GLN A 64 -6.19 13.10 6.21
CA GLN A 64 -7.19 12.04 6.20
C GLN A 64 -6.62 10.70 5.76
N GLY A 65 -5.51 10.71 5.00
CA GLY A 65 -4.81 9.52 4.55
C GLY A 65 -3.54 9.87 3.80
N TRP A 66 -2.65 8.90 3.65
CA TRP A 66 -1.37 9.01 2.97
C TRP A 66 -1.13 7.78 2.11
N ILE A 67 -0.46 7.99 0.99
CA ILE A 67 -0.01 6.94 0.08
C ILE A 67 1.39 7.27 -0.41
N GLY A 68 2.24 6.25 -0.42
CA GLY A 68 3.57 6.29 -0.99
C GLY A 68 3.68 5.45 -2.26
N GLY A 69 4.64 5.81 -3.11
CA GLY A 69 5.04 5.03 -4.27
C GLY A 69 6.56 4.91 -4.35
N ILE A 70 7.04 3.72 -4.69
CA ILE A 70 8.47 3.41 -4.83
C ILE A 70 8.73 3.02 -6.28
N GLU A 71 9.72 3.65 -6.90
CA GLU A 71 10.15 3.28 -8.25
C GLU A 71 10.87 1.93 -8.23
N GLU A 72 10.37 0.97 -9.02
CA GLU A 72 10.93 -0.35 -9.20
C GLU A 72 11.19 -0.63 -10.69
N TYR A 73 12.06 -1.60 -10.97
CA TYR A 73 12.36 -2.05 -12.34
C TYR A 73 12.64 -0.89 -13.31
N THR A 74 13.47 0.07 -12.89
CA THR A 74 13.86 1.24 -13.71
C THR A 74 12.65 2.07 -14.19
N GLY A 75 11.63 2.22 -13.34
CA GLY A 75 10.43 3.03 -13.60
C GLY A 75 9.30 2.33 -14.35
N HIS A 76 9.51 1.08 -14.84
CA HIS A 76 8.45 0.33 -15.51
C HIS A 76 7.37 -0.16 -14.55
N VAL A 77 7.75 -0.41 -13.30
CA VAL A 77 6.86 -0.83 -12.21
C VAL A 77 7.05 0.15 -11.05
N TRP A 78 5.96 0.45 -10.36
CA TRP A 78 5.99 1.18 -9.10
C TRP A 78 5.31 0.34 -8.01
N GLU A 79 5.89 0.32 -6.83
CA GLU A 79 5.27 -0.27 -5.65
C GLU A 79 4.46 0.78 -4.91
N LEU A 80 3.20 0.47 -4.62
CA LEU A 80 2.38 1.21 -3.69
C LEU A 80 2.81 0.82 -2.26
N HIS A 81 3.46 1.74 -1.54
CA HIS A 81 3.95 1.51 -0.19
C HIS A 81 4.18 2.82 0.59
N PRO A 82 3.53 2.97 1.75
CA PRO A 82 2.33 2.29 2.19
C PRO A 82 1.04 3.02 1.77
N LEU A 83 -0.12 2.46 2.13
CA LEU A 83 -1.41 3.17 2.10
C LEU A 83 -2.04 3.13 3.49
N VAL A 84 -2.30 4.30 4.05
CA VAL A 84 -3.00 4.41 5.33
C VAL A 84 -4.08 5.47 5.27
N VAL A 85 -5.24 5.19 5.88
CA VAL A 85 -6.40 6.12 5.96
C VAL A 85 -6.87 6.20 7.40
N ARG A 86 -7.02 7.43 7.89
CA ARG A 86 -7.51 7.69 9.24
C ARG A 86 -8.83 6.96 9.50
N GLN A 87 -8.95 6.31 10.64
CA GLN A 87 -10.03 5.37 10.95
C GLN A 87 -11.42 5.96 10.76
N ASP A 88 -11.63 7.21 11.19
CA ASP A 88 -12.88 7.94 11.04
C ASP A 88 -13.18 8.41 9.60
N CYS A 89 -12.18 8.37 8.70
CA CYS A 89 -12.29 8.67 7.28
C CYS A 89 -12.35 7.43 6.37
N GLN A 90 -12.22 6.23 6.95
CA GLN A 90 -12.32 4.99 6.19
C GLN A 90 -13.73 4.79 5.61
N ARG A 91 -13.81 4.00 4.52
CA ARG A 91 -15.08 3.73 3.79
C ARG A 91 -15.80 4.96 3.25
N GLN A 92 -15.15 6.13 3.21
CA GLN A 92 -15.64 7.38 2.63
C GLN A 92 -15.00 7.71 1.27
N GLY A 93 -14.25 6.75 0.69
CA GLY A 93 -13.60 6.90 -0.61
C GLY A 93 -12.18 7.45 -0.58
N VAL A 94 -11.65 7.86 0.58
CA VAL A 94 -10.29 8.45 0.71
C VAL A 94 -9.22 7.51 0.15
N GLY A 95 -9.19 6.25 0.58
CA GLY A 95 -8.20 5.28 0.09
C GLY A 95 -8.30 5.04 -1.43
N ARG A 96 -9.53 4.95 -1.97
CA ARG A 96 -9.73 4.84 -3.43
C ARG A 96 -9.19 6.07 -4.17
N ALA A 97 -9.44 7.27 -3.66
CA ALA A 97 -8.98 8.50 -4.28
C ALA A 97 -7.44 8.58 -4.28
N LEU A 98 -6.78 8.20 -3.17
CA LEU A 98 -5.33 8.15 -3.06
C LEU A 98 -4.72 7.14 -4.05
N VAL A 99 -5.31 5.95 -4.20
CA VAL A 99 -4.84 4.95 -5.18
C VAL A 99 -4.96 5.49 -6.60
N LEU A 100 -6.10 6.10 -6.97
CA LEU A 100 -6.29 6.67 -8.31
C LEU A 100 -5.32 7.83 -8.60
N ASP A 101 -5.04 8.68 -7.61
CA ASP A 101 -4.04 9.74 -7.73
C ASP A 101 -2.64 9.16 -7.95
N LEU A 102 -2.24 8.15 -7.18
CA LEU A 102 -0.95 7.48 -7.36
C LEU A 102 -0.84 6.82 -8.75
N GLU A 103 -1.90 6.15 -9.23
CA GLU A 103 -1.95 5.57 -10.57
C GLU A 103 -1.70 6.61 -11.66
N GLU A 104 -2.31 7.79 -11.54
CA GLU A 104 -2.08 8.89 -12.48
C GLU A 104 -0.63 9.39 -12.40
N GLN A 105 -0.08 9.56 -11.20
CA GLN A 105 1.30 9.99 -10.99
C GLN A 105 2.32 9.03 -11.60
N VAL A 106 2.14 7.72 -11.44
CA VAL A 106 3.09 6.73 -11.99
C VAL A 106 2.91 6.55 -13.50
N ALA A 107 1.67 6.61 -14.02
CA ALA A 107 1.42 6.58 -15.46
C ALA A 107 2.06 7.76 -16.20
N GLN A 108 2.00 8.97 -15.63
CA GLN A 108 2.65 10.17 -16.18
C GLN A 108 4.18 10.04 -16.21
N ARG A 109 4.77 9.18 -15.38
CA ARG A 109 6.21 8.86 -15.36
C ARG A 109 6.59 7.71 -16.31
N GLY A 110 5.63 7.20 -17.09
CA GLY A 110 5.85 6.13 -18.07
C GLY A 110 5.75 4.71 -17.51
N ALA A 111 5.32 4.56 -16.26
CA ALA A 111 5.09 3.22 -15.70
C ALA A 111 3.96 2.50 -16.44
N THR A 112 4.09 1.19 -16.54
CA THR A 112 3.05 0.32 -17.11
C THR A 112 2.31 -0.47 -16.05
N THR A 113 2.89 -0.63 -14.87
CA THR A 113 2.34 -1.47 -13.79
C THR A 113 2.55 -0.79 -12.44
N ILE A 114 1.56 -0.89 -11.59
CA ILE A 114 1.67 -0.64 -10.15
C ILE A 114 1.46 -1.97 -9.42
N MET A 115 2.26 -2.24 -8.40
CA MET A 115 2.18 -3.45 -7.59
C MET A 115 2.14 -3.11 -6.10
N LEU A 116 1.80 -4.07 -5.27
CA LEU A 116 1.89 -3.98 -3.81
C LEU A 116 2.01 -5.37 -3.18
N GLY A 117 2.58 -5.44 -1.99
CA GLY A 117 2.43 -6.52 -1.05
C GLY A 117 1.32 -6.19 -0.03
N THR A 118 0.60 -7.19 0.43
CA THR A 118 -0.36 -7.05 1.52
C THR A 118 -0.31 -8.25 2.45
N ASP A 119 0.32 -8.04 3.61
CA ASP A 119 0.69 -9.07 4.57
C ASP A 119 -0.51 -9.69 5.29
N ASP A 120 -0.45 -11.01 5.47
CA ASP A 120 -1.40 -11.72 6.32
C ASP A 120 -0.75 -12.25 7.61
N GLU A 121 -0.38 -11.35 8.49
CA GLU A 121 0.27 -11.68 9.75
C GLU A 121 -0.68 -12.24 10.82
N ASN A 122 -1.98 -11.97 10.69
CA ASN A 122 -3.02 -12.32 11.67
C ASN A 122 -3.95 -13.42 11.18
N SER A 123 -3.56 -14.20 10.15
CA SER A 123 -4.38 -15.27 9.57
C SER A 123 -5.78 -14.80 9.19
N ARG A 124 -5.86 -13.68 8.49
CA ARG A 124 -7.13 -13.08 8.03
C ARG A 124 -7.62 -13.68 6.74
N THR A 125 -6.79 -14.52 6.10
CA THR A 125 -7.13 -15.24 4.87
C THR A 125 -6.99 -16.75 5.04
N SER A 126 -7.46 -17.51 4.04
CA SER A 126 -7.31 -18.98 4.03
C SER A 126 -5.87 -19.46 3.78
N VAL A 127 -4.95 -18.56 3.44
CA VAL A 127 -3.52 -18.87 3.25
C VAL A 127 -2.66 -18.44 4.45
N GLY A 128 -3.21 -17.69 5.39
CA GLY A 128 -2.53 -17.32 6.64
C GLY A 128 -2.63 -18.43 7.69
N GLY A 129 -1.58 -18.57 8.50
CA GLY A 129 -1.54 -19.52 9.62
C GLY A 129 -1.29 -20.98 9.24
N ILE A 130 -0.95 -21.27 7.98
CA ILE A 130 -0.73 -22.64 7.46
C ILE A 130 0.60 -22.75 6.72
N ASP A 131 1.13 -23.98 6.65
CA ASP A 131 2.22 -24.29 5.72
C ASP A 131 1.70 -24.28 4.28
N LEU A 132 2.25 -23.40 3.46
CA LEU A 132 1.84 -23.26 2.06
C LEU A 132 2.52 -24.26 1.13
N TYR A 133 3.66 -24.81 1.51
CA TYR A 133 4.35 -25.82 0.71
C TYR A 133 3.68 -27.19 0.84
N PRO A 134 3.79 -28.05 -0.22
CA PRO A 134 4.43 -27.81 -1.51
C PRO A 134 3.50 -27.17 -2.57
N ASP A 135 2.22 -26.94 -2.29
CA ASP A 135 1.21 -26.50 -3.30
C ASP A 135 0.80 -25.04 -3.09
N VAL A 136 1.77 -24.13 -3.18
CA VAL A 136 1.58 -22.68 -2.96
C VAL A 136 0.51 -22.10 -3.89
N LEU A 137 0.63 -22.35 -5.21
CA LEU A 137 -0.30 -21.80 -6.20
C LEU A 137 -1.69 -22.42 -6.14
N GLY A 138 -1.80 -23.71 -5.78
CA GLY A 138 -3.09 -24.35 -5.59
C GLY A 138 -3.84 -23.76 -4.41
N LYS A 139 -3.16 -23.49 -3.28
CA LYS A 139 -3.75 -22.83 -2.13
C LYS A 139 -4.12 -21.37 -2.44
N LEU A 140 -3.26 -20.62 -3.15
CA LEU A 140 -3.57 -19.26 -3.58
C LEU A 140 -4.79 -19.19 -4.50
N ARG A 141 -4.97 -20.16 -5.39
CA ARG A 141 -6.11 -20.19 -6.33
C ARG A 141 -7.48 -20.21 -5.63
N VAL A 142 -7.53 -20.75 -4.43
CA VAL A 142 -8.76 -20.86 -3.61
C VAL A 142 -8.76 -19.91 -2.44
N LEU A 143 -7.97 -18.83 -2.53
CA LEU A 143 -7.87 -17.80 -1.50
C LEU A 143 -9.26 -17.26 -1.10
N GLN A 144 -9.50 -17.19 0.21
CA GLN A 144 -10.71 -16.64 0.80
C GLN A 144 -10.35 -15.58 1.83
N ASN A 145 -11.13 -14.51 1.88
CA ASN A 145 -11.04 -13.51 2.94
C ASN A 145 -11.88 -13.96 4.14
N LEU A 146 -11.23 -14.28 5.24
CA LEU A 146 -11.89 -14.78 6.45
C LEU A 146 -12.23 -13.66 7.45
N ARG A 147 -11.42 -12.59 7.47
CA ARG A 147 -11.53 -11.52 8.48
C ARG A 147 -11.18 -10.14 7.94
N GLN A 148 -11.82 -9.73 6.85
CA GLN A 148 -11.66 -8.39 6.26
C GLN A 148 -10.20 -8.03 5.93
N HIS A 149 -9.46 -8.96 5.31
CA HIS A 149 -8.11 -8.70 4.82
C HIS A 149 -8.13 -7.63 3.71
N PRO A 150 -7.14 -6.71 3.63
CA PRO A 150 -7.13 -5.60 2.69
C PRO A 150 -7.14 -5.97 1.20
N PHE A 151 -6.75 -7.20 0.80
CA PHE A 151 -6.69 -7.57 -0.62
C PHE A 151 -8.01 -7.33 -1.37
N GLU A 152 -9.18 -7.48 -0.71
CA GLU A 152 -10.47 -7.20 -1.35
C GLU A 152 -10.68 -5.70 -1.66
N PHE A 153 -10.10 -4.81 -0.84
CA PHE A 153 -10.11 -3.39 -1.16
C PHE A 153 -9.31 -3.13 -2.44
N TYR A 154 -8.14 -3.72 -2.56
CA TYR A 154 -7.30 -3.58 -3.75
C TYR A 154 -7.95 -4.20 -4.98
N GLN A 155 -8.62 -5.34 -4.86
CA GLN A 155 -9.43 -5.89 -5.95
C GLN A 155 -10.54 -4.91 -6.40
N LYS A 156 -11.26 -4.27 -5.47
CA LYS A 156 -12.30 -3.26 -5.78
C LYS A 156 -11.77 -2.02 -6.48
N VAL A 157 -10.49 -1.71 -6.35
CA VAL A 157 -9.83 -0.62 -7.09
C VAL A 157 -9.05 -1.12 -8.31
N GLY A 158 -9.19 -2.41 -8.67
CA GLY A 158 -8.75 -2.98 -9.94
C GLY A 158 -7.41 -3.70 -9.93
N PHE A 159 -6.84 -3.99 -8.75
CA PHE A 159 -5.67 -4.87 -8.66
C PHE A 159 -6.06 -6.34 -8.79
N GLU A 160 -5.18 -7.12 -9.36
CA GLU A 160 -5.28 -8.58 -9.46
C GLU A 160 -4.21 -9.23 -8.57
N ILE A 161 -4.52 -10.40 -8.01
CA ILE A 161 -3.54 -11.19 -7.28
C ILE A 161 -2.60 -11.82 -8.31
N VAL A 162 -1.30 -11.57 -8.18
CA VAL A 162 -0.28 -12.07 -9.10
C VAL A 162 0.64 -13.12 -8.47
N GLY A 163 0.61 -13.26 -7.15
CA GLY A 163 1.41 -14.23 -6.44
C GLY A 163 1.30 -14.08 -4.93
N LEU A 164 2.14 -14.83 -4.22
CA LEU A 164 2.43 -14.61 -2.79
C LEU A 164 3.83 -15.11 -2.46
N VAL A 165 4.40 -14.54 -1.40
CA VAL A 165 5.63 -15.04 -0.78
C VAL A 165 5.23 -15.77 0.50
N PRO A 166 5.43 -17.12 0.57
CA PRO A 166 5.19 -17.86 1.80
C PRO A 166 6.14 -17.40 2.90
N ASP A 167 5.64 -17.37 4.12
CA ASP A 167 6.47 -17.09 5.33
C ASP A 167 7.24 -15.76 5.28
N ALA A 168 6.79 -14.79 4.52
CA ALA A 168 7.45 -13.50 4.35
C ALA A 168 7.73 -12.81 5.70
N ASN A 169 6.76 -12.88 6.63
CA ASN A 169 6.83 -12.28 7.96
C ASN A 169 6.94 -13.34 9.07
N GLY A 170 7.47 -14.53 8.74
CA GLY A 170 7.57 -15.68 9.62
C GLY A 170 6.63 -16.81 9.24
N PHE A 171 6.77 -17.98 9.85
CA PHE A 171 6.03 -19.18 9.48
C PHE A 171 4.51 -18.95 9.49
N GLY A 172 3.88 -19.26 8.35
CA GLY A 172 2.44 -19.08 8.14
C GLY A 172 1.98 -17.62 7.99
N LYS A 173 2.90 -16.67 7.80
CA LYS A 173 2.60 -15.26 7.59
C LYS A 173 3.01 -14.83 6.17
N PRO A 174 2.20 -15.13 5.15
CA PRO A 174 2.52 -14.82 3.77
C PRO A 174 2.31 -13.34 3.47
N ASP A 175 3.03 -12.84 2.45
CA ASP A 175 2.74 -11.59 1.78
C ASP A 175 2.05 -11.86 0.45
N ILE A 176 0.84 -11.34 0.25
CA ILE A 176 0.03 -11.49 -0.96
C ILE A 176 0.35 -10.38 -1.93
N TRP A 177 0.91 -10.74 -3.09
CA TRP A 177 1.30 -9.78 -4.11
C TRP A 177 0.17 -9.51 -5.08
N MET A 178 -0.08 -8.23 -5.30
CA MET A 178 -1.11 -7.74 -6.20
C MET A 178 -0.53 -6.73 -7.19
N ALA A 179 -1.08 -6.68 -8.41
CA ALA A 179 -0.63 -5.75 -9.43
C ALA A 179 -1.79 -5.25 -10.28
N LYS A 180 -1.59 -4.07 -10.90
CA LYS A 180 -2.55 -3.45 -11.79
C LYS A 180 -1.85 -2.77 -12.97
N ARG A 181 -2.42 -2.87 -14.17
CA ARG A 181 -1.97 -2.11 -15.33
C ARG A 181 -2.39 -0.63 -15.19
N VAL A 182 -1.44 0.31 -15.36
CA VAL A 182 -1.68 1.76 -15.27
C VAL A 182 -1.35 2.50 -16.56
N GLY A 183 -0.39 2.03 -17.34
CA GLY A 183 -0.01 2.60 -18.63
C GLY A 183 -0.37 1.68 -19.80
N LYS A 184 -0.30 2.21 -21.02
CA LYS A 184 -0.34 1.39 -22.24
C LYS A 184 1.07 0.89 -22.55
N PRO A 185 1.23 -0.35 -23.08
CA PRO A 185 2.50 -0.74 -23.67
C PRO A 185 2.86 0.25 -24.78
N GLU A 186 4.14 0.64 -24.91
CA GLU A 186 4.60 1.33 -26.10
C GLU A 186 4.27 0.43 -27.29
N GLU A 187 3.59 0.99 -28.30
CA GLU A 187 3.39 0.26 -29.55
C GLU A 187 4.77 0.02 -30.13
N SER A 188 5.19 -1.24 -30.19
CA SER A 188 6.45 -1.64 -30.82
C SER A 188 6.40 -1.21 -32.30
N VAL A 189 7.22 -0.25 -32.65
CA VAL A 189 7.44 0.21 -34.04
C VAL A 189 8.24 -0.83 -34.79
#